data_c44e2e09d568e4ebb749dfc5ccd4ab14
#
_entry.id   c44e2e09d568e4ebb749dfc5ccd4ab14
#
_cell.length_a   1.000
_cell.length_b   1.000
_cell.length_c   1.000
_cell.angle_alpha   90.00
_cell.angle_beta   90.00
_cell.angle_gamma   90.00
#
_symmetry.space_group_name_H-M   'P 1'
#
loop_
_entity.id
_entity.type
_entity.pdbx_description
1 polymer ?
#
loop_
_entity_poly.entity_id
_entity_poly.type
_entity_poly.pdbx_seq_one_letter_code
_entity_poly.pdbx_strand_id
1 'polypeptide(L)'
;MPDAKLQVIPLGGLGEFGMNCTVLRYGDDILVIDAGMMFPEDEMFGVDIVAPDFKFLRQNQQHVRGVVLTHGHEDHIGGMPFLLSKLNVPVYGTPLTLSMVERRLEEHGLADRADLNEVTAGDRLELGPFQIEFIHVTHSIPSAVALAITTPLGVIIHSGDFKVDPTPPDGIPFDLHTFAEYGKKGVLLLLSDSTNSDRAGYSESEVAVLPRFEEIFHRATGRVIVSCFSSSVHRVQSVLRLARQAKRKVAFLGRSLNNVLEIAHGHGLLEIPDGILLRPQDIMSADPSKVVVLVSGTQGEPMSALARVAVDSH
;
A
#
# COMPACT_ATOMS: atom_id res chain seq x y z
N MET A 1 25.95 24.60 -11.20
CA MET A 1 25.88 24.07 -12.57
C MET A 1 24.73 24.80 -13.27
N PRO A 2 24.98 25.69 -14.22
CA PRO A 2 23.93 26.60 -14.73
C PRO A 2 22.88 25.94 -15.64
N ASP A 3 23.01 24.68 -16.03
CA ASP A 3 22.12 24.00 -17.00
C ASP A 3 21.62 22.62 -16.56
N ALA A 4 21.60 22.34 -15.26
CA ALA A 4 21.07 21.05 -14.80
C ALA A 4 19.55 20.99 -15.05
N LYS A 5 19.10 19.98 -15.81
CA LYS A 5 17.70 19.76 -16.12
C LYS A 5 17.08 18.84 -15.07
N LEU A 6 15.84 19.15 -14.67
CA LEU A 6 14.99 18.23 -13.95
C LEU A 6 14.22 17.39 -14.96
N GLN A 7 14.30 16.08 -14.82
CA GLN A 7 13.61 15.10 -15.65
C GLN A 7 12.71 14.23 -14.78
N VAL A 8 11.50 13.97 -15.27
CA VAL A 8 10.58 12.96 -14.72
C VAL A 8 10.55 11.81 -15.72
N ILE A 9 10.94 10.62 -15.28
CA ILE A 9 11.09 9.43 -16.12
C ILE A 9 10.24 8.33 -15.50
N PRO A 10 9.00 8.13 -15.97
CA PRO A 10 8.19 7.00 -15.52
C PRO A 10 8.77 5.70 -16.08
N LEU A 11 8.94 4.70 -15.22
CA LEU A 11 9.31 3.34 -15.60
C LEU A 11 8.10 2.40 -15.62
N GLY A 12 6.97 2.84 -15.05
CA GLY A 12 5.67 2.20 -15.04
C GLY A 12 4.63 3.05 -14.32
N GLY A 13 3.37 2.63 -14.32
CA GLY A 13 2.29 3.27 -13.58
C GLY A 13 1.61 4.46 -14.29
N LEU A 14 1.94 4.74 -15.56
CA LEU A 14 1.27 5.79 -16.33
C LEU A 14 0.36 5.22 -17.41
N GLY A 15 -0.94 5.52 -17.32
CA GLY A 15 -1.95 5.02 -18.25
C GLY A 15 -2.33 3.56 -18.02
N GLU A 16 -1.94 3.00 -16.90
CA GLU A 16 -2.19 1.62 -16.46
C GLU A 16 -2.34 1.57 -14.94
N PHE A 17 -2.87 0.46 -14.42
CA PHE A 17 -2.87 0.16 -13.00
C PHE A 17 -1.71 -0.78 -12.65
N GLY A 18 -0.95 -0.43 -11.62
CA GLY A 18 0.19 -1.24 -11.17
C GLY A 18 1.53 -0.75 -11.69
N MET A 19 2.59 -1.44 -11.32
CA MET A 19 3.98 -1.13 -11.67
C MET A 19 4.42 0.31 -11.36
N ASN A 20 3.85 0.95 -10.34
CA ASN A 20 4.20 2.32 -10.01
C ASN A 20 5.71 2.46 -9.76
N CYS A 21 6.39 3.20 -10.63
CA CYS A 21 7.81 3.49 -10.51
C CYS A 21 8.14 4.77 -11.26
N THR A 22 8.42 5.82 -10.51
CA THR A 22 8.76 7.13 -11.08
C THR A 22 10.19 7.50 -10.70
N VAL A 23 10.96 7.96 -11.67
CA VAL A 23 12.32 8.42 -11.48
C VAL A 23 12.37 9.94 -11.66
N LEU A 24 12.95 10.63 -10.69
CA LEU A 24 13.33 12.03 -10.81
C LEU A 24 14.84 12.10 -11.00
N ARG A 25 15.29 12.83 -12.01
CA ARG A 25 16.70 13.09 -12.25
C ARG A 25 16.98 14.60 -12.30
N TYR A 26 17.94 15.04 -11.51
CA TYR A 26 18.45 16.41 -11.55
C TYR A 26 19.97 16.38 -11.74
N GLY A 27 20.43 16.80 -12.90
CA GLY A 27 21.84 16.61 -13.29
C GLY A 27 22.19 15.13 -13.35
N ASP A 28 23.11 14.71 -12.50
CA ASP A 28 23.49 13.29 -12.39
C ASP A 28 22.75 12.57 -11.25
N ASP A 29 22.16 13.29 -10.32
CA ASP A 29 21.47 12.67 -9.17
C ASP A 29 20.10 12.12 -9.56
N ILE A 30 19.82 10.90 -9.08
CA ILE A 30 18.61 10.15 -9.38
C ILE A 30 17.92 9.76 -8.07
N LEU A 31 16.62 10.06 -7.98
CA LEU A 31 15.70 9.62 -6.95
C LEU A 31 14.67 8.68 -7.57
N VAL A 32 14.41 7.54 -6.93
CA VAL A 32 13.36 6.60 -7.35
C VAL A 32 12.18 6.71 -6.37
N ILE A 33 10.98 6.83 -6.88
CA ILE A 33 9.74 6.84 -6.11
C ILE A 33 8.97 5.57 -6.47
N ASP A 34 8.78 4.70 -5.49
CA ASP A 34 8.16 3.38 -5.59
C ASP A 34 8.88 2.43 -6.57
N ALA A 35 8.61 1.15 -6.43
CA ALA A 35 9.01 0.09 -7.35
C ALA A 35 7.96 -1.02 -7.26
N GLY A 36 6.84 -0.80 -7.92
CA GLY A 36 5.69 -1.67 -7.88
C GLY A 36 5.76 -2.84 -8.84
N MET A 37 4.77 -3.70 -8.75
CA MET A 37 4.49 -4.74 -9.73
C MET A 37 3.04 -4.66 -10.20
N MET A 38 2.71 -5.40 -11.26
CA MET A 38 1.33 -5.69 -11.65
C MET A 38 1.15 -7.18 -11.91
N PHE A 39 -0.08 -7.64 -11.83
CA PHE A 39 -0.42 -8.98 -12.30
C PHE A 39 -0.46 -9.00 -13.84
N PRO A 40 -0.08 -10.13 -14.47
CA PRO A 40 -0.12 -10.23 -15.92
C PRO A 40 -1.56 -10.15 -16.44
N GLU A 41 -1.72 -9.64 -17.64
CA GLU A 41 -2.99 -9.70 -18.38
C GLU A 41 -3.24 -11.15 -18.88
N ASP A 42 -4.50 -11.44 -19.20
CA ASP A 42 -4.94 -12.79 -19.59
C ASP A 42 -4.16 -13.37 -20.80
N GLU A 43 -3.63 -12.51 -21.67
CA GLU A 43 -2.85 -12.87 -22.84
C GLU A 43 -1.38 -13.19 -22.54
N MET A 44 -0.90 -12.88 -21.35
CA MET A 44 0.50 -13.10 -20.92
C MET A 44 0.71 -14.51 -20.36
N PHE A 45 0.55 -15.54 -21.20
CA PHE A 45 0.66 -16.94 -20.78
C PHE A 45 2.02 -17.27 -20.16
N GLY A 46 2.00 -17.87 -18.96
CA GLY A 46 3.20 -18.32 -18.25
C GLY A 46 3.98 -17.20 -17.56
N VAL A 47 3.41 -15.99 -17.47
CA VAL A 47 3.93 -14.87 -16.69
C VAL A 47 3.17 -14.81 -15.36
N ASP A 48 3.89 -14.78 -14.26
CA ASP A 48 3.31 -14.68 -12.92
C ASP A 48 3.29 -13.23 -12.39
N ILE A 49 4.29 -12.42 -12.78
CA ILE A 49 4.49 -11.05 -12.29
C ILE A 49 5.04 -10.19 -13.42
N VAL A 50 4.56 -8.95 -13.52
CA VAL A 50 5.13 -7.92 -14.39
C VAL A 50 5.72 -6.83 -13.51
N ALA A 51 6.96 -6.45 -13.77
CA ALA A 51 7.70 -5.41 -13.04
C ALA A 51 8.33 -4.41 -14.02
N PRO A 52 8.64 -3.18 -13.58
CA PRO A 52 9.31 -2.19 -14.42
C PRO A 52 10.65 -2.67 -14.97
N ASP A 53 11.02 -2.21 -16.16
CA ASP A 53 12.39 -2.42 -16.68
C ASP A 53 13.38 -1.50 -15.96
N PHE A 54 14.10 -2.05 -15.01
CA PHE A 54 15.13 -1.33 -14.24
C PHE A 54 16.45 -1.12 -14.99
N LYS A 55 16.50 -1.33 -16.30
CA LYS A 55 17.72 -1.16 -17.12
C LYS A 55 18.30 0.25 -17.00
N PHE A 56 17.43 1.28 -17.03
CA PHE A 56 17.86 2.67 -16.85
C PHE A 56 18.57 2.88 -15.51
N LEU A 57 18.00 2.40 -14.43
CA LEU A 57 18.57 2.52 -13.08
C LEU A 57 19.88 1.74 -12.96
N ARG A 58 19.94 0.53 -13.50
CA ARG A 58 21.16 -0.29 -13.52
C ARG A 58 22.30 0.39 -14.27
N GLN A 59 22.01 1.05 -15.40
CA GLN A 59 23.02 1.77 -16.18
C GLN A 59 23.52 3.05 -15.51
N ASN A 60 22.76 3.58 -14.56
CA ASN A 60 23.07 4.82 -13.83
C ASN A 60 23.20 4.58 -12.31
N GLN A 61 23.52 3.34 -11.88
CA GLN A 61 23.47 2.95 -10.46
C GLN A 61 24.29 3.84 -9.52
N GLN A 62 25.44 4.37 -9.97
CA GLN A 62 26.29 5.26 -9.20
C GLN A 62 25.65 6.62 -8.91
N HIS A 63 24.59 6.96 -9.62
CA HIS A 63 23.86 8.21 -9.51
C HIS A 63 22.55 8.07 -8.72
N VAL A 64 22.09 6.84 -8.45
CA VAL A 64 20.87 6.58 -7.68
C VAL A 64 21.15 6.85 -6.21
N ARG A 65 20.49 7.86 -5.64
CA ARG A 65 20.64 8.30 -4.26
C ARG A 65 19.80 7.48 -3.27
N GLY A 66 18.70 6.91 -3.74
CA GLY A 66 17.84 6.06 -2.95
C GLY A 66 16.51 5.82 -3.61
N VAL A 67 15.72 4.93 -2.98
CA VAL A 67 14.32 4.66 -3.28
C VAL A 67 13.48 5.18 -2.14
N VAL A 68 12.42 5.91 -2.44
CA VAL A 68 11.45 6.40 -1.44
C VAL A 68 10.10 5.76 -1.73
N LEU A 69 9.52 5.13 -0.73
CA LEU A 69 8.26 4.39 -0.86
C LEU A 69 7.11 5.20 -0.26
N THR A 70 6.01 5.29 -1.00
CA THR A 70 4.81 6.02 -0.59
C THR A 70 3.95 5.21 0.37
N HIS A 71 3.76 3.91 0.10
CA HIS A 71 2.97 3.01 0.95
C HIS A 71 3.19 1.53 0.55
N GLY A 72 2.60 0.61 1.31
CA GLY A 72 2.90 -0.83 1.25
C GLY A 72 2.03 -1.66 0.28
N HIS A 73 1.35 -1.08 -0.71
CA HIS A 73 0.65 -1.89 -1.72
C HIS A 73 1.60 -2.53 -2.72
N GLU A 74 1.24 -3.70 -3.24
CA GLU A 74 2.08 -4.48 -4.15
C GLU A 74 2.43 -3.73 -5.44
N ASP A 75 1.53 -2.93 -5.94
CA ASP A 75 1.74 -2.08 -7.11
C ASP A 75 2.66 -0.89 -6.86
N HIS A 76 3.13 -0.71 -5.60
CA HIS A 76 4.14 0.27 -5.18
C HIS A 76 5.42 -0.38 -4.64
N ILE A 77 5.36 -1.58 -4.05
CA ILE A 77 6.53 -2.24 -3.44
C ILE A 77 6.87 -3.61 -4.05
N GLY A 78 5.94 -4.23 -4.78
CA GLY A 78 6.11 -5.62 -5.25
C GLY A 78 7.28 -5.84 -6.21
N GLY A 79 7.77 -4.79 -6.86
CA GLY A 79 8.97 -4.80 -7.70
C GLY A 79 10.29 -4.69 -6.93
N MET A 80 10.26 -4.38 -5.61
CA MET A 80 11.47 -4.17 -4.81
C MET A 80 12.47 -5.34 -4.83
N PRO A 81 12.07 -6.62 -4.73
CA PRO A 81 13.01 -7.72 -4.85
C PRO A 81 13.76 -7.73 -6.19
N PHE A 82 13.07 -7.42 -7.27
CA PHE A 82 13.67 -7.38 -8.61
C PHE A 82 14.61 -6.19 -8.77
N LEU A 83 14.27 -5.04 -8.21
CA LEU A 83 15.12 -3.85 -8.17
C LEU A 83 16.39 -4.12 -7.34
N LEU A 84 16.24 -4.52 -6.07
CA LEU A 84 17.35 -4.71 -5.13
C LEU A 84 18.24 -5.92 -5.49
N SER A 85 17.75 -6.87 -6.28
CA SER A 85 18.61 -7.91 -6.86
C SER A 85 19.65 -7.35 -7.84
N LYS A 86 19.42 -6.15 -8.39
CA LYS A 86 20.24 -5.49 -9.41
C LYS A 86 20.98 -4.26 -8.88
N LEU A 87 20.45 -3.62 -7.85
CA LEU A 87 20.93 -2.35 -7.30
C LEU A 87 21.03 -2.49 -5.78
N ASN A 88 22.14 -2.03 -5.19
CA ASN A 88 22.27 -1.90 -3.74
C ASN A 88 22.20 -0.41 -3.41
N VAL A 89 21.03 0.07 -3.04
CA VAL A 89 20.73 1.47 -2.75
C VAL A 89 19.87 1.56 -1.49
N PRO A 90 19.98 2.64 -0.70
CA PRO A 90 19.13 2.82 0.48
C PRO A 90 17.65 2.96 0.06
N VAL A 91 16.80 2.40 0.89
CA VAL A 91 15.33 2.43 0.74
C VAL A 91 14.73 3.12 1.96
N TYR A 92 13.85 4.08 1.71
CA TYR A 92 13.17 4.86 2.73
C TYR A 92 11.68 4.64 2.65
N GLY A 93 11.03 4.41 3.77
CA GLY A 93 9.58 4.19 3.84
C GLY A 93 9.07 4.19 5.26
N THR A 94 7.74 4.19 5.43
CA THR A 94 7.15 4.09 6.76
C THR A 94 7.34 2.69 7.34
N PRO A 95 7.35 2.52 8.69
CA PRO A 95 7.63 1.23 9.32
C PRO A 95 6.79 0.08 8.77
N LEU A 96 5.48 0.28 8.60
CA LEU A 96 4.60 -0.73 8.00
C LEU A 96 5.04 -1.11 6.58
N THR A 97 5.32 -0.10 5.74
CA THR A 97 5.75 -0.29 4.34
C THR A 97 7.05 -1.07 4.27
N LEU A 98 8.04 -0.70 5.10
CA LEU A 98 9.33 -1.39 5.13
C LEU A 98 9.23 -2.83 5.63
N SER A 99 8.41 -3.11 6.66
CA SER A 99 8.20 -4.48 7.11
C SER A 99 7.52 -5.36 6.05
N MET A 100 6.66 -4.78 5.22
CA MET A 100 6.09 -5.50 4.07
C MET A 100 7.14 -5.76 2.99
N VAL A 101 8.03 -4.78 2.71
CA VAL A 101 9.18 -4.96 1.81
C VAL A 101 10.13 -6.02 2.35
N GLU A 102 10.52 -5.94 3.63
CA GLU A 102 11.41 -6.91 4.27
C GLU A 102 10.88 -8.34 4.12
N ARG A 103 9.58 -8.55 4.39
CA ARG A 103 8.93 -9.84 4.20
C ARG A 103 9.03 -10.36 2.75
N ARG A 104 8.86 -9.46 1.77
CA ARG A 104 9.06 -9.79 0.35
C ARG A 104 10.52 -10.14 0.04
N LEU A 105 11.46 -9.40 0.60
CA LEU A 105 12.88 -9.64 0.42
C LEU A 105 13.32 -10.97 1.05
N GLU A 106 12.74 -11.36 2.21
CA GLU A 106 12.95 -12.69 2.83
C GLU A 106 12.53 -13.81 1.88
N GLU A 107 11.37 -13.70 1.24
CA GLU A 107 10.87 -14.69 0.26
C GLU A 107 11.84 -14.87 -0.94
N HIS A 108 12.64 -13.82 -1.24
CA HIS A 108 13.63 -13.81 -2.33
C HIS A 108 15.07 -13.99 -1.87
N GLY A 109 15.32 -14.19 -0.55
CA GLY A 109 16.66 -14.34 0.02
C GLY A 109 17.54 -13.08 -0.09
N LEU A 110 16.92 -11.89 -0.02
CA LEU A 110 17.59 -10.60 -0.18
C LEU A 110 17.53 -9.71 1.06
N ALA A 111 16.87 -10.12 2.14
CA ALA A 111 16.66 -9.29 3.35
C ALA A 111 17.99 -8.81 3.95
N ASP A 112 18.97 -9.69 4.12
CA ASP A 112 20.27 -9.35 4.71
C ASP A 112 21.10 -8.32 3.91
N ARG A 113 20.69 -8.01 2.68
CA ARG A 113 21.43 -7.11 1.79
C ARG A 113 20.74 -5.74 1.65
N ALA A 114 19.53 -5.60 2.12
CA ALA A 114 18.75 -4.39 1.98
C ALA A 114 19.13 -3.37 3.06
N ASP A 115 19.32 -2.13 2.64
CA ASP A 115 19.50 -0.96 3.51
C ASP A 115 18.15 -0.26 3.65
N LEU A 116 17.35 -0.67 4.67
CA LEU A 116 16.00 -0.18 4.93
C LEU A 116 16.04 0.89 6.03
N ASN A 117 15.54 2.07 5.72
CA ASN A 117 15.57 3.25 6.59
C ASN A 117 14.17 3.76 6.87
N GLU A 118 13.77 3.77 8.13
CA GLU A 118 12.44 4.22 8.54
C GLU A 118 12.29 5.74 8.48
N VAL A 119 11.13 6.16 7.99
CA VAL A 119 10.67 7.55 7.99
C VAL A 119 9.18 7.58 8.37
N THR A 120 8.72 8.71 8.89
CA THR A 120 7.33 8.94 9.24
C THR A 120 6.79 10.21 8.61
N ALA A 121 5.48 10.36 8.58
CA ALA A 121 4.87 11.62 8.12
C ALA A 121 5.37 12.80 8.98
N GLY A 122 5.76 13.88 8.32
CA GLY A 122 6.41 15.05 8.92
C GLY A 122 7.93 15.04 8.88
N ASP A 123 8.56 13.87 8.65
CA ASP A 123 10.02 13.79 8.51
C ASP A 123 10.50 14.46 7.23
N ARG A 124 11.77 14.87 7.26
CA ARG A 124 12.47 15.45 6.12
C ARG A 124 13.76 14.69 5.86
N LEU A 125 14.00 14.37 4.60
CA LEU A 125 15.13 13.59 4.12
C LEU A 125 15.87 14.37 3.03
N GLU A 126 17.19 14.36 3.06
CA GLU A 126 18.03 14.94 2.01
C GLU A 126 18.76 13.84 1.25
N LEU A 127 18.52 13.75 -0.05
CA LEU A 127 19.19 12.82 -0.96
C LEU A 127 19.79 13.60 -2.14
N GLY A 128 21.06 13.99 -2.03
CA GLY A 128 21.70 14.87 -3.00
C GLY A 128 20.97 16.20 -3.11
N PRO A 129 20.49 16.60 -4.31
CA PRO A 129 19.78 17.86 -4.51
C PRO A 129 18.28 17.79 -4.13
N PHE A 130 17.79 16.64 -3.71
CA PHE A 130 16.38 16.42 -3.37
C PHE A 130 16.19 16.56 -1.86
N GLN A 131 15.32 17.50 -1.44
CA GLN A 131 14.83 17.60 -0.07
C GLN A 131 13.39 17.12 -0.05
N ILE A 132 13.13 16.02 0.66
CA ILE A 132 11.88 15.29 0.63
C ILE A 132 11.18 15.45 1.97
N GLU A 133 9.95 15.95 1.99
CA GLU A 133 9.07 15.95 3.16
C GLU A 133 7.96 14.93 2.94
N PHE A 134 7.74 14.06 3.95
CA PHE A 134 6.72 13.03 3.95
C PHE A 134 5.42 13.60 4.52
N ILE A 135 4.35 13.62 3.72
CA ILE A 135 3.07 14.22 4.09
C ILE A 135 2.04 13.10 4.30
N HIS A 136 1.36 13.09 5.45
CA HIS A 136 0.33 12.09 5.71
C HIS A 136 -0.83 12.21 4.72
N VAL A 137 -1.21 11.07 4.14
CA VAL A 137 -2.41 10.93 3.30
C VAL A 137 -3.29 9.78 3.83
N THR A 138 -4.59 9.93 3.69
CA THR A 138 -5.52 8.84 3.98
C THR A 138 -5.65 7.92 2.78
N HIS A 139 -5.51 6.62 3.01
CA HIS A 139 -5.66 5.58 2.01
C HIS A 139 -6.25 4.31 2.63
N SER A 140 -6.39 3.21 1.86
CA SER A 140 -6.92 1.93 2.37
C SER A 140 -5.96 1.21 3.32
N ILE A 141 -4.67 1.51 3.26
CA ILE A 141 -3.61 1.02 4.13
C ILE A 141 -3.12 2.14 5.06
N PRO A 142 -2.85 1.87 6.35
CA PRO A 142 -2.28 2.86 7.26
C PRO A 142 -0.90 3.37 6.83
N SER A 143 -0.53 4.54 7.34
CA SER A 143 0.79 5.14 7.18
C SER A 143 1.19 5.45 5.72
N ALA A 144 0.21 5.61 4.83
CA ALA A 144 0.48 6.11 3.48
C ALA A 144 0.94 7.56 3.51
N VAL A 145 1.86 7.92 2.62
CA VAL A 145 2.43 9.27 2.53
C VAL A 145 2.50 9.76 1.09
N ALA A 146 2.26 11.06 0.94
CA ALA A 146 2.68 11.81 -0.23
C ALA A 146 4.08 12.39 0.01
N LEU A 147 4.72 12.85 -1.05
CA LEU A 147 6.07 13.39 -1.03
C LEU A 147 6.08 14.83 -1.57
N ALA A 148 6.56 15.79 -0.78
CA ALA A 148 6.93 17.10 -1.29
C ALA A 148 8.44 17.12 -1.51
N ILE A 149 8.86 17.17 -2.77
CA ILE A 149 10.26 17.05 -3.18
C ILE A 149 10.73 18.40 -3.68
N THR A 150 11.48 19.09 -2.84
CA THR A 150 12.12 20.36 -3.19
C THR A 150 13.41 20.11 -3.97
N THR A 151 13.50 20.75 -5.10
CA THR A 151 14.68 20.73 -5.98
C THR A 151 15.18 22.17 -6.22
N PRO A 152 16.38 22.38 -6.75
CA PRO A 152 16.83 23.73 -7.12
C PRO A 152 15.96 24.46 -8.15
N LEU A 153 15.09 23.75 -8.88
CA LEU A 153 14.17 24.32 -9.87
C LEU A 153 12.76 24.56 -9.34
N GLY A 154 12.42 24.02 -8.17
CA GLY A 154 11.10 24.16 -7.56
C GLY A 154 10.62 22.87 -6.91
N VAL A 155 9.39 22.89 -6.39
CA VAL A 155 8.79 21.80 -5.64
C VAL A 155 7.99 20.89 -6.57
N ILE A 156 8.22 19.58 -6.44
CA ILE A 156 7.36 18.54 -7.02
C ILE A 156 6.54 17.95 -5.89
N ILE A 157 5.25 17.80 -6.09
CA ILE A 157 4.38 17.01 -5.21
C ILE A 157 4.08 15.68 -5.92
N HIS A 158 4.38 14.57 -5.27
CA HIS A 158 3.93 13.23 -5.65
C HIS A 158 2.91 12.76 -4.62
N SER A 159 1.65 12.60 -5.01
CA SER A 159 0.58 12.32 -4.05
C SER A 159 0.66 10.93 -3.42
N GLY A 160 1.37 9.97 -4.04
CA GLY A 160 1.10 8.57 -3.79
C GLY A 160 -0.36 8.27 -4.10
N ASP A 161 -0.87 7.15 -3.62
CA ASP A 161 -2.29 6.84 -3.67
C ASP A 161 -3.02 7.48 -2.49
N PHE A 162 -4.15 8.11 -2.74
CA PHE A 162 -4.87 8.80 -1.68
C PHE A 162 -6.39 8.82 -1.89
N LYS A 163 -7.05 9.02 -0.78
CA LYS A 163 -8.47 9.37 -0.72
C LYS A 163 -8.62 10.45 0.36
N VAL A 164 -9.18 11.60 0.02
CA VAL A 164 -9.47 12.61 1.05
C VAL A 164 -10.63 12.12 1.89
N ASP A 165 -10.33 11.48 3.02
CA ASP A 165 -11.33 11.00 3.97
C ASP A 165 -11.42 11.97 5.17
N PRO A 166 -12.56 12.66 5.36
CA PRO A 166 -12.73 13.60 6.47
C PRO A 166 -12.95 12.91 7.83
N THR A 167 -13.27 11.62 7.82
CA THR A 167 -13.54 10.81 9.02
C THR A 167 -12.88 9.44 8.91
N PRO A 168 -11.54 9.39 8.81
CA PRO A 168 -10.84 8.13 8.63
C PRO A 168 -11.00 7.23 9.86
N PRO A 169 -10.97 5.90 9.71
CA PRO A 169 -11.20 4.95 10.80
C PRO A 169 -10.21 5.02 11.96
N ASP A 170 -8.99 5.44 11.69
CA ASP A 170 -7.91 5.64 12.67
C ASP A 170 -7.94 7.01 13.36
N GLY A 171 -8.80 7.92 12.87
CA GLY A 171 -8.92 9.26 13.39
C GLY A 171 -7.81 10.23 12.97
N ILE A 172 -6.92 9.83 12.06
CA ILE A 172 -5.82 10.67 11.56
C ILE A 172 -6.23 11.26 10.20
N PRO A 173 -6.62 12.54 10.13
CA PRO A 173 -7.13 13.14 8.90
C PRO A 173 -6.02 13.34 7.87
N PHE A 174 -6.41 13.42 6.61
CA PHE A 174 -5.54 13.83 5.51
C PHE A 174 -4.93 15.21 5.80
N ASP A 175 -3.61 15.35 5.66
CA ASP A 175 -2.91 16.61 5.96
C ASP A 175 -3.05 17.66 4.84
N LEU A 176 -4.28 18.16 4.67
CA LEU A 176 -4.56 19.25 3.73
C LEU A 176 -3.79 20.54 4.04
N HIS A 177 -3.38 20.74 5.31
CA HIS A 177 -2.69 21.95 5.72
C HIS A 177 -1.31 22.06 5.04
N THR A 178 -0.52 21.01 5.10
CA THR A 178 0.80 20.96 4.48
C THR A 178 0.71 21.12 2.96
N PHE A 179 -0.26 20.46 2.30
CA PHE A 179 -0.52 20.68 0.87
C PHE A 179 -0.85 22.15 0.55
N ALA A 180 -1.71 22.80 1.36
CA ALA A 180 -2.05 24.20 1.16
C ALA A 180 -0.86 25.13 1.35
N GLU A 181 0.05 24.83 2.28
CA GLU A 181 1.30 25.59 2.46
C GLU A 181 2.21 25.51 1.22
N TYR A 182 2.39 24.31 0.66
CA TYR A 182 3.14 24.14 -0.59
C TYR A 182 2.44 24.84 -1.75
N GLY A 183 1.11 24.76 -1.84
CA GLY A 183 0.33 25.49 -2.84
C GLY A 183 0.54 27.01 -2.79
N LYS A 184 0.65 27.59 -1.59
CA LYS A 184 0.95 29.02 -1.39
C LYS A 184 2.40 29.37 -1.80
N LYS A 185 3.35 28.50 -1.55
CA LYS A 185 4.78 28.70 -1.93
C LYS A 185 4.99 28.55 -3.44
N GLY A 186 4.12 27.83 -4.12
CA GLY A 186 4.20 27.50 -5.53
C GLY A 186 4.76 26.08 -5.76
N VAL A 187 4.04 25.29 -6.52
CA VAL A 187 4.38 23.92 -6.92
C VAL A 187 4.74 23.92 -8.40
N LEU A 188 5.91 23.41 -8.73
CA LEU A 188 6.40 23.31 -10.11
C LEU A 188 5.63 22.21 -10.88
N LEU A 189 5.40 21.07 -10.22
CA LEU A 189 4.73 19.91 -10.81
C LEU A 189 3.96 19.13 -9.75
N LEU A 190 2.74 18.76 -10.08
CA LEU A 190 1.94 17.79 -9.31
C LEU A 190 1.83 16.49 -10.09
N LEU A 191 2.32 15.41 -9.49
CA LEU A 191 2.13 14.02 -9.93
C LEU A 191 1.04 13.42 -9.01
N SER A 192 -0.17 13.30 -9.52
CA SER A 192 -1.33 12.93 -8.70
C SER A 192 -1.90 11.60 -9.12
N ASP A 193 -2.28 10.78 -8.14
CA ASP A 193 -3.23 9.69 -8.33
C ASP A 193 -4.47 10.22 -9.07
N SER A 194 -4.88 9.48 -10.08
CA SER A 194 -6.04 9.80 -10.92
C SER A 194 -7.06 8.66 -10.98
N THR A 195 -6.99 7.73 -10.05
CA THR A 195 -7.92 6.60 -9.92
C THR A 195 -9.36 7.12 -9.77
N ASN A 196 -10.26 6.62 -10.62
CA ASN A 196 -11.65 7.08 -10.71
C ASN A 196 -11.85 8.56 -11.10
N SER A 197 -10.86 9.25 -11.63
CA SER A 197 -11.00 10.66 -12.04
C SER A 197 -12.02 10.88 -13.16
N ASP A 198 -12.39 9.82 -13.90
CA ASP A 198 -13.42 9.79 -14.94
C ASP A 198 -14.84 9.65 -14.38
N ARG A 199 -15.00 9.39 -13.08
CA ARG A 199 -16.29 9.20 -12.42
C ARG A 199 -16.76 10.48 -11.73
N ALA A 200 -17.98 10.89 -12.00
CA ALA A 200 -18.59 12.02 -11.31
C ALA A 200 -18.87 11.68 -9.84
N GLY A 201 -18.70 12.68 -8.96
CA GLY A 201 -18.98 12.56 -7.54
C GLY A 201 -17.72 12.55 -6.67
N TYR A 202 -17.79 11.88 -5.54
CA TYR A 202 -16.70 11.74 -4.58
C TYR A 202 -16.73 10.36 -3.90
N SER A 203 -15.60 9.92 -3.40
CA SER A 203 -15.52 8.70 -2.58
C SER A 203 -16.00 8.97 -1.16
N GLU A 204 -16.96 8.19 -0.68
CA GLU A 204 -17.42 8.29 0.70
C GLU A 204 -16.33 7.87 1.68
N SER A 205 -16.44 8.32 2.96
CA SER A 205 -15.54 7.88 4.02
C SER A 205 -15.58 6.36 4.20
N GLU A 206 -14.46 5.79 4.63
CA GLU A 206 -14.37 4.36 4.96
C GLU A 206 -15.37 3.94 6.04
N VAL A 207 -15.71 4.84 6.97
CA VAL A 207 -16.71 4.55 8.02
C VAL A 207 -18.14 4.47 7.49
N ALA A 208 -18.42 4.94 6.28
CA ALA A 208 -19.77 4.87 5.69
C ALA A 208 -20.29 3.44 5.50
N VAL A 209 -19.40 2.45 5.42
CA VAL A 209 -19.79 1.03 5.31
C VAL A 209 -20.21 0.39 6.65
N LEU A 210 -19.86 1.01 7.79
CA LEU A 210 -20.04 0.41 9.11
C LEU A 210 -21.51 0.10 9.46
N PRO A 211 -22.49 1.01 9.23
CA PRO A 211 -23.89 0.72 9.54
C PRO A 211 -24.40 -0.51 8.79
N ARG A 212 -23.96 -0.71 7.54
CA ARG A 212 -24.35 -1.88 6.73
C ARG A 212 -23.72 -3.16 7.24
N PHE A 213 -22.45 -3.14 7.65
CA PHE A 213 -21.81 -4.28 8.29
C PHE A 213 -22.50 -4.64 9.61
N GLU A 214 -22.83 -3.64 10.43
CA GLU A 214 -23.55 -3.85 11.70
C GLU A 214 -24.89 -4.52 11.47
N GLU A 215 -25.70 -4.03 10.53
CA GLU A 215 -26.96 -4.66 10.14
C GLU A 215 -26.78 -6.12 9.72
N ILE A 216 -25.82 -6.40 8.82
CA ILE A 216 -25.55 -7.74 8.32
C ILE A 216 -25.14 -8.66 9.46
N PHE A 217 -24.22 -8.23 10.33
CA PHE A 217 -23.70 -9.06 11.42
C PHE A 217 -24.79 -9.41 12.47
N HIS A 218 -25.74 -8.51 12.69
CA HIS A 218 -26.85 -8.77 13.60
C HIS A 218 -27.93 -9.67 12.99
N ARG A 219 -28.21 -9.53 11.68
CA ARG A 219 -29.32 -10.23 11.01
C ARG A 219 -28.94 -11.60 10.44
N ALA A 220 -27.66 -11.81 10.14
CA ALA A 220 -27.22 -13.06 9.53
C ALA A 220 -27.37 -14.24 10.49
N THR A 221 -28.11 -15.28 10.04
CA THR A 221 -28.31 -16.53 10.77
C THR A 221 -27.23 -17.57 10.47
N GLY A 222 -26.43 -17.36 9.44
CA GLY A 222 -25.31 -18.20 9.03
C GLY A 222 -23.95 -17.53 9.21
N ARG A 223 -22.91 -18.16 8.63
CA ARG A 223 -21.58 -17.57 8.53
C ARG A 223 -21.63 -16.33 7.66
N VAL A 224 -20.89 -15.30 8.06
CA VAL A 224 -20.69 -14.10 7.23
C VAL A 224 -19.29 -14.20 6.62
N ILE A 225 -19.21 -14.12 5.31
CA ILE A 225 -17.93 -14.05 4.59
C ILE A 225 -17.75 -12.60 4.15
N VAL A 226 -16.62 -12.00 4.53
CA VAL A 226 -16.22 -10.66 4.13
C VAL A 226 -14.96 -10.78 3.29
N SER A 227 -15.02 -10.34 2.04
CA SER A 227 -13.86 -10.26 1.18
C SER A 227 -13.34 -8.82 1.16
N CYS A 228 -12.03 -8.65 1.31
CA CYS A 228 -11.34 -7.37 1.21
C CYS A 228 -9.91 -7.58 0.69
N PHE A 229 -9.27 -6.51 0.24
CA PHE A 229 -7.84 -6.56 -0.05
C PHE A 229 -7.06 -6.92 1.21
N SER A 230 -6.01 -7.70 1.05
CA SER A 230 -5.15 -8.12 2.18
C SER A 230 -4.56 -6.93 2.93
N SER A 231 -4.32 -5.83 2.25
CA SER A 231 -3.76 -4.59 2.77
C SER A 231 -4.79 -3.64 3.40
N SER A 232 -6.10 -3.93 3.30
CA SER A 232 -7.16 -3.07 3.86
C SER A 232 -7.27 -3.20 5.38
N VAL A 233 -6.21 -2.83 6.10
CA VAL A 233 -6.11 -2.95 7.56
C VAL A 233 -7.26 -2.24 8.28
N HIS A 234 -7.64 -1.05 7.83
CA HIS A 234 -8.77 -0.29 8.39
C HIS A 234 -10.11 -1.04 8.27
N ARG A 235 -10.34 -1.72 7.13
CA ARG A 235 -11.52 -2.54 6.93
C ARG A 235 -11.53 -3.75 7.87
N VAL A 236 -10.37 -4.41 8.03
CA VAL A 236 -10.21 -5.53 8.96
C VAL A 236 -10.45 -5.08 10.40
N GLN A 237 -9.90 -3.94 10.82
CA GLN A 237 -10.14 -3.37 12.15
C GLN A 237 -11.64 -3.14 12.41
N SER A 238 -12.33 -2.61 11.41
CA SER A 238 -13.78 -2.39 11.48
C SER A 238 -14.56 -3.69 11.65
N VAL A 239 -14.20 -4.72 10.86
CA VAL A 239 -14.83 -6.06 10.96
C VAL A 239 -14.59 -6.70 12.31
N LEU A 240 -13.35 -6.64 12.85
CA LEU A 240 -13.03 -7.18 14.17
C LEU A 240 -13.87 -6.52 15.28
N ARG A 241 -13.97 -5.19 15.26
CA ARG A 241 -14.77 -4.43 16.23
C ARG A 241 -16.24 -4.83 16.16
N LEU A 242 -16.84 -4.85 14.98
CA LEU A 242 -18.26 -5.19 14.79
C LEU A 242 -18.55 -6.66 15.08
N ALA A 243 -17.66 -7.57 14.73
CA ALA A 243 -17.79 -8.98 15.06
C ALA A 243 -17.81 -9.21 16.58
N ARG A 244 -16.93 -8.50 17.34
CA ARG A 244 -16.93 -8.50 18.80
C ARG A 244 -18.28 -8.04 19.38
N GLN A 245 -18.81 -6.93 18.87
CA GLN A 245 -20.13 -6.40 19.29
C GLN A 245 -21.27 -7.40 19.02
N ALA A 246 -21.23 -8.07 17.87
CA ALA A 246 -22.18 -9.10 17.47
C ALA A 246 -21.93 -10.48 18.14
N LYS A 247 -20.92 -10.58 19.04
CA LYS A 247 -20.51 -11.83 19.71
C LYS A 247 -20.16 -12.94 18.72
N ARG A 248 -19.51 -12.59 17.62
CA ARG A 248 -19.00 -13.50 16.59
C ARG A 248 -17.49 -13.64 16.69
N LYS A 249 -16.98 -14.82 16.37
CA LYS A 249 -15.53 -15.08 16.19
C LYS A 249 -15.13 -14.77 14.76
N VAL A 250 -13.87 -14.43 14.55
CA VAL A 250 -13.33 -14.10 13.24
C VAL A 250 -12.24 -15.07 12.86
N ALA A 251 -12.32 -15.64 11.66
CA ALA A 251 -11.25 -16.43 11.06
C ALA A 251 -10.69 -15.70 9.84
N PHE A 252 -9.37 -15.74 9.66
CA PHE A 252 -8.69 -15.20 8.50
C PHE A 252 -8.29 -16.31 7.55
N LEU A 253 -8.66 -16.20 6.27
CA LEU A 253 -8.26 -17.11 5.21
C LEU A 253 -7.49 -16.38 4.12
N GLY A 254 -6.30 -16.89 3.81
CA GLY A 254 -5.38 -16.33 2.82
C GLY A 254 -4.02 -15.98 3.45
N ARG A 255 -2.93 -16.43 2.80
CA ARG A 255 -1.58 -16.23 3.29
C ARG A 255 -1.22 -14.74 3.35
N SER A 256 -1.45 -14.03 2.25
CA SER A 256 -1.15 -12.59 2.17
C SER A 256 -1.91 -11.79 3.23
N LEU A 257 -3.20 -12.10 3.46
CA LEU A 257 -3.99 -11.45 4.51
C LEU A 257 -3.36 -11.67 5.89
N ASN A 258 -3.02 -12.91 6.25
CA ASN A 258 -2.43 -13.21 7.55
C ASN A 258 -1.08 -12.48 7.73
N ASN A 259 -0.21 -12.47 6.71
CA ASN A 259 1.08 -11.79 6.77
C ASN A 259 0.92 -10.27 7.03
N VAL A 260 0.05 -9.60 6.28
CA VAL A 260 -0.18 -8.15 6.47
C VAL A 260 -0.76 -7.86 7.85
N LEU A 261 -1.72 -8.67 8.33
CA LEU A 261 -2.34 -8.46 9.64
C LEU A 261 -1.36 -8.71 10.80
N GLU A 262 -0.46 -9.69 10.67
CA GLU A 262 0.61 -9.93 11.64
C GLU A 262 1.54 -8.72 11.74
N ILE A 263 2.00 -8.18 10.59
CA ILE A 263 2.84 -7.00 10.52
C ILE A 263 2.10 -5.78 11.11
N ALA A 264 0.87 -5.51 10.68
CA ALA A 264 0.09 -4.38 11.16
C ALA A 264 -0.18 -4.46 12.68
N HIS A 265 -0.45 -5.65 13.21
CA HIS A 265 -0.61 -5.88 14.64
C HIS A 265 0.70 -5.64 15.41
N GLY A 266 1.83 -6.10 14.88
CA GLY A 266 3.16 -5.87 15.44
C GLY A 266 3.52 -4.38 15.56
N HIS A 267 3.08 -3.57 14.62
CA HIS A 267 3.24 -2.10 14.64
C HIS A 267 2.16 -1.36 15.43
N GLY A 268 1.20 -2.06 16.07
CA GLY A 268 0.09 -1.42 16.82
C GLY A 268 -0.95 -0.72 15.92
N LEU A 269 -0.92 -0.98 14.61
CA LEU A 269 -1.86 -0.41 13.63
C LEU A 269 -3.13 -1.26 13.47
N LEU A 270 -3.17 -2.43 14.09
CA LEU A 270 -4.32 -3.33 14.16
C LEU A 270 -4.49 -3.85 15.59
N GLU A 271 -5.63 -3.56 16.21
CA GLU A 271 -6.01 -4.15 17.48
C GLU A 271 -6.80 -5.44 17.25
N ILE A 272 -6.29 -6.55 17.76
CA ILE A 272 -6.99 -7.84 17.74
C ILE A 272 -7.53 -8.11 19.14
N PRO A 273 -8.86 -8.02 19.37
CA PRO A 273 -9.43 -8.24 20.69
C PRO A 273 -9.18 -9.67 21.18
N ASP A 274 -8.90 -9.82 22.47
CA ASP A 274 -8.65 -11.12 23.09
C ASP A 274 -9.78 -12.13 22.81
N GLY A 275 -9.37 -13.32 22.42
CA GLY A 275 -10.26 -14.45 22.19
C GLY A 275 -11.24 -14.27 21.02
N ILE A 276 -11.10 -13.26 20.15
CA ILE A 276 -11.97 -13.09 18.98
C ILE A 276 -11.60 -14.05 17.85
N LEU A 277 -10.33 -14.42 17.74
CA LEU A 277 -9.87 -15.25 16.63
C LEU A 277 -10.37 -16.70 16.75
N LEU A 278 -10.75 -17.24 15.61
CA LEU A 278 -11.08 -18.66 15.40
C LEU A 278 -10.06 -19.25 14.43
N ARG A 279 -9.52 -20.41 14.75
CA ARG A 279 -8.58 -21.10 13.86
C ARG A 279 -9.33 -21.57 12.59
N PRO A 280 -8.73 -21.55 11.41
CA PRO A 280 -9.35 -21.97 10.16
C PRO A 280 -9.99 -23.39 10.25
N GLN A 281 -9.31 -24.34 10.89
CA GLN A 281 -9.81 -25.72 11.04
C GLN A 281 -11.07 -25.82 11.91
N ASP A 282 -11.36 -24.84 12.74
CA ASP A 282 -12.51 -24.85 13.65
C ASP A 282 -13.76 -24.20 13.02
N ILE A 283 -13.64 -23.59 11.83
CA ILE A 283 -14.75 -22.87 11.15
C ILE A 283 -15.94 -23.79 10.93
N MET A 284 -15.71 -25.03 10.46
CA MET A 284 -16.79 -25.94 10.11
C MET A 284 -17.50 -26.55 11.32
N SER A 285 -16.80 -26.66 12.45
CA SER A 285 -17.37 -27.19 13.70
C SER A 285 -18.05 -26.14 14.56
N ALA A 286 -17.77 -24.85 14.34
CA ALA A 286 -18.35 -23.74 15.08
C ALA A 286 -19.79 -23.45 14.63
N ASP A 287 -20.61 -22.91 15.56
CA ASP A 287 -21.96 -22.43 15.25
C ASP A 287 -21.89 -21.40 14.10
N PRO A 288 -22.52 -21.66 12.95
CA PRO A 288 -22.48 -20.76 11.80
C PRO A 288 -22.90 -19.33 12.13
N SER A 289 -23.88 -19.17 13.01
CA SER A 289 -24.35 -17.81 13.41
C SER A 289 -23.34 -17.02 14.24
N LYS A 290 -22.23 -17.65 14.66
CA LYS A 290 -21.18 -17.05 15.49
C LYS A 290 -19.86 -16.86 14.76
N VAL A 291 -19.82 -17.04 13.44
CA VAL A 291 -18.57 -16.98 12.67
C VAL A 291 -18.64 -15.88 11.61
N VAL A 292 -17.57 -15.10 11.55
CA VAL A 292 -17.20 -14.23 10.42
C VAL A 292 -15.91 -14.77 9.82
N VAL A 293 -15.85 -14.88 8.51
CA VAL A 293 -14.67 -15.31 7.78
C VAL A 293 -14.19 -14.15 6.92
N LEU A 294 -13.00 -13.64 7.19
CA LEU A 294 -12.32 -12.67 6.35
C LEU A 294 -11.45 -13.41 5.34
N VAL A 295 -11.62 -13.06 4.07
CA VAL A 295 -10.92 -13.71 2.95
C VAL A 295 -10.30 -12.69 2.01
N SER A 296 -9.13 -13.01 1.44
CA SER A 296 -8.58 -12.32 0.28
C SER A 296 -9.19 -12.83 -1.02
N GLY A 297 -9.07 -12.06 -2.11
CA GLY A 297 -9.54 -12.47 -3.43
C GLY A 297 -10.71 -11.66 -3.97
N THR A 298 -10.76 -10.37 -3.64
CA THR A 298 -11.82 -9.44 -4.08
C THR A 298 -11.84 -9.18 -5.59
N GLN A 299 -10.73 -9.39 -6.28
CA GLN A 299 -10.59 -9.18 -7.72
C GLN A 299 -10.82 -10.47 -8.53
N GLY A 300 -11.18 -11.57 -7.86
CA GLY A 300 -11.37 -12.85 -8.51
C GLY A 300 -10.06 -13.55 -8.89
N GLU A 301 -8.97 -13.19 -8.23
CA GLU A 301 -7.64 -13.73 -8.51
C GLU A 301 -7.65 -15.26 -8.43
N PRO A 302 -7.14 -15.95 -9.43
CA PRO A 302 -6.98 -17.39 -9.39
C PRO A 302 -6.21 -17.83 -8.14
N MET A 303 -6.58 -18.93 -7.51
CA MET A 303 -5.94 -19.45 -6.29
C MET A 303 -6.11 -18.59 -5.03
N SER A 304 -6.86 -17.48 -5.07
CA SER A 304 -7.19 -16.70 -3.90
C SER A 304 -8.02 -17.52 -2.88
N ALA A 305 -8.05 -17.07 -1.62
CA ALA A 305 -8.83 -17.74 -0.60
C ALA A 305 -10.33 -17.79 -0.96
N LEU A 306 -10.88 -16.69 -1.51
CA LEU A 306 -12.27 -16.63 -1.94
C LEU A 306 -12.55 -17.57 -3.11
N ALA A 307 -11.68 -17.60 -4.13
CA ALA A 307 -11.83 -18.50 -5.27
C ALA A 307 -11.82 -19.99 -4.84
N ARG A 308 -10.93 -20.34 -3.90
CA ARG A 308 -10.84 -21.70 -3.35
C ARG A 308 -12.07 -22.08 -2.51
N VAL A 309 -12.60 -21.15 -1.73
CA VAL A 309 -13.87 -21.35 -1.00
C VAL A 309 -15.03 -21.57 -1.97
N ALA A 310 -15.07 -20.83 -3.08
CA ALA A 310 -16.14 -20.96 -4.08
C ALA A 310 -16.18 -22.31 -4.79
N VAL A 311 -15.04 -23.01 -4.88
CA VAL A 311 -14.94 -24.35 -5.51
C VAL A 311 -14.75 -25.48 -4.47
N ASP A 312 -15.06 -25.21 -3.20
CA ASP A 312 -15.00 -26.18 -2.08
C ASP A 312 -13.61 -26.85 -1.91
N SER A 313 -12.55 -26.11 -2.20
CA SER A 313 -11.15 -26.58 -2.17
C SER A 313 -10.30 -25.90 -1.09
N HIS A 314 -10.93 -25.33 -0.05
CA HIS A 314 -10.22 -24.62 1.02
C HIS A 314 -10.29 -25.38 2.34
#